data_04675a489652b657860333345cfccaf4
#
_entry.id   04675a489652b657860333345cfccaf4
#
_cell.length_a   1.000
_cell.length_b   1.000
_cell.length_c   1.000
_cell.angle_alpha   90.00
_cell.angle_beta   90.00
_cell.angle_gamma   90.00
#
_symmetry.space_group_name_H-M   'P 1'
#
loop_
_entity.id
_entity.type
_entity.pdbx_description
1 polymer ?
#
loop_
_entity_poly.entity_id
_entity_poly.type
_entity_poly.pdbx_seq_one_letter_code
_entity_poly.pdbx_strand_id
1 'polypeptide(L)'
;SGFKYSNRVYDTMLGEYILNRGIRKSLTLEMSCRRRKIGSKDSSIKEFMDRGVSFENIPVDVVEEYGKIDVQITRRLFDSQMADFRLPKNKELLMTVKMMNEFLIVLSDMERNGININLAELGQVEKEYRAEFAYLKQKIDKIVYKQMGDTKINLSSPEQLSWLIYSIKPKDKKEWCKIFNIGIDKNTGKNKRRPNYSRQQFRNLVDNNVEKIYRTVAEQCMGCKGKGVIKRIKKDGSPYKNYTKCSECDGDGYTYTQMAKYAGFRQRPRSVYDIAESGFRTDKLTLNKIAAEAEGEFKEFIDSIVRHNAVDTYLNTFVEGLKNFTNEKGFLHPKFMQAVTATGRLSSRDPNFQNQPRGKTFPIRKVVTSRFEKGSILEIDFAQLEFRTAVYLAQDKQGMEDIKNKIDVHQYTADIIGVSRQDAKAHTFKPLYGGVTGTEDEKRYYTKFLEKYKDIKVWHDKLQSEAIRFKQIKLPTGREYSFPYAERTPWGGSTYGTQIKNYPVQGFATADIVPLACINIYKLMQEQKVKSLLVNTVHDSIVADVYPGEEDVMSKIFKQGTADVIPALKQYYNIDFNVPLDTDLKIGYDWLNMEEVK
;
A
#
# COMPACT_ATOMS: atom_id res chain seq x y z
N SER A 1 -11.76 -28.22 -7.81
CA SER A 1 -12.73 -28.86 -8.71
C SER A 1 -11.99 -29.83 -9.62
N GLY A 2 -12.52 -31.03 -9.88
CA GLY A 2 -11.93 -32.05 -10.76
C GLY A 2 -11.98 -31.72 -12.26
N PHE A 3 -12.33 -30.49 -12.64
CA PHE A 3 -12.45 -30.08 -14.03
C PHE A 3 -11.10 -29.65 -14.60
N LYS A 4 -10.70 -30.26 -15.72
CA LYS A 4 -9.57 -29.81 -16.55
C LYS A 4 -10.10 -28.87 -17.62
N TYR A 5 -9.64 -27.61 -17.62
CA TYR A 5 -9.95 -26.68 -18.69
C TYR A 5 -9.08 -27.02 -19.92
N SER A 6 -9.72 -27.43 -20.99
CA SER A 6 -9.05 -27.68 -22.27
C SER A 6 -9.04 -26.47 -23.20
N ASN A 7 -9.87 -25.46 -22.91
CA ASN A 7 -10.07 -24.29 -23.75
C ASN A 7 -9.32 -23.05 -23.20
N ARG A 8 -9.13 -22.07 -24.06
CA ARG A 8 -8.57 -20.76 -23.66
C ARG A 8 -9.53 -20.06 -22.71
N VAL A 9 -9.00 -19.55 -21.59
CA VAL A 9 -9.75 -18.74 -20.63
C VAL A 9 -9.76 -17.29 -21.10
N TYR A 10 -10.92 -16.63 -20.96
CA TYR A 10 -11.08 -15.20 -21.14
C TYR A 10 -11.92 -14.63 -20.00
N ASP A 11 -11.34 -13.76 -19.20
CA ASP A 11 -12.01 -13.05 -18.12
C ASP A 11 -12.52 -11.69 -18.64
N THR A 12 -13.85 -11.52 -18.66
CA THR A 12 -14.49 -10.27 -19.12
C THR A 12 -14.18 -9.07 -18.22
N MET A 13 -13.84 -9.30 -16.93
CA MET A 13 -13.42 -8.22 -16.03
C MET A 13 -12.04 -7.67 -16.44
N LEU A 14 -11.10 -8.55 -16.81
CA LEU A 14 -9.79 -8.14 -17.32
C LEU A 14 -9.92 -7.42 -18.68
N GLY A 15 -10.80 -7.90 -19.56
CA GLY A 15 -11.12 -7.22 -20.82
C GLY A 15 -11.63 -5.80 -20.59
N GLU A 16 -12.59 -5.63 -19.68
CA GLU A 16 -13.13 -4.31 -19.34
C GLU A 16 -12.11 -3.40 -18.67
N TYR A 17 -11.26 -3.95 -17.79
CA TYR A 17 -10.20 -3.22 -17.13
C TYR A 17 -9.20 -2.61 -18.15
N ILE A 18 -8.75 -3.38 -19.11
CA ILE A 18 -7.82 -2.90 -20.15
C ILE A 18 -8.48 -1.85 -21.06
N LEU A 19 -9.74 -2.05 -21.46
CA LEU A 19 -10.50 -1.08 -22.25
C LEU A 19 -10.77 0.24 -21.51
N ASN A 20 -10.75 0.23 -20.16
CA ASN A 20 -10.87 1.44 -19.34
C ASN A 20 -9.56 2.27 -19.27
N ARG A 21 -8.43 1.76 -19.77
CA ARG A 21 -7.15 2.50 -19.89
C ARG A 21 -6.71 3.19 -18.59
N GLY A 22 -6.72 2.49 -17.46
CA GLY A 22 -6.32 3.04 -16.15
C GLY A 22 -7.35 3.96 -15.49
N ILE A 23 -8.48 4.25 -16.15
CA ILE A 23 -9.59 4.98 -15.51
C ILE A 23 -10.32 4.03 -14.56
N ARG A 24 -10.43 4.43 -13.30
CA ARG A 24 -11.15 3.65 -12.30
C ARG A 24 -12.65 3.70 -12.56
N LYS A 25 -13.22 2.59 -12.98
CA LYS A 25 -14.65 2.35 -13.14
C LYS A 25 -15.02 1.06 -12.44
N SER A 26 -16.26 0.91 -12.02
CA SER A 26 -16.75 -0.37 -11.50
C SER A 26 -16.64 -1.44 -12.59
N LEU A 27 -16.05 -2.57 -12.26
CA LEU A 27 -15.82 -3.72 -13.15
C LEU A 27 -16.83 -4.86 -12.90
N THR A 28 -17.85 -4.63 -12.05
CA THR A 28 -18.89 -5.62 -11.85
C THR A 28 -19.61 -5.92 -13.17
N LEU A 29 -20.07 -7.17 -13.34
CA LEU A 29 -20.78 -7.61 -14.54
C LEU A 29 -21.95 -6.66 -14.86
N GLU A 30 -22.78 -6.35 -13.85
CA GLU A 30 -23.91 -5.42 -14.00
C GLU A 30 -23.49 -4.05 -14.54
N MET A 31 -22.50 -3.41 -13.90
CA MET A 31 -22.08 -2.06 -14.30
C MET A 31 -21.39 -2.04 -15.66
N SER A 32 -20.69 -3.11 -16.01
CA SER A 32 -20.05 -3.27 -17.33
C SER A 32 -21.12 -3.44 -18.43
N CYS A 33 -22.11 -4.29 -18.20
CA CYS A 33 -23.23 -4.48 -19.13
C CYS A 33 -24.08 -3.21 -19.28
N ARG A 34 -24.36 -2.51 -18.17
CA ARG A 34 -25.11 -1.25 -18.18
C ARG A 34 -24.41 -0.16 -19.00
N ARG A 35 -23.08 0.01 -18.81
CA ARG A 35 -22.29 0.97 -19.61
C ARG A 35 -22.35 0.66 -21.10
N ARG A 36 -22.37 -0.62 -21.46
CA ARG A 36 -22.41 -1.10 -22.84
C ARG A 36 -23.82 -1.25 -23.41
N LYS A 37 -24.87 -1.03 -22.59
CA LYS A 37 -26.28 -1.17 -22.96
C LYS A 37 -26.64 -2.55 -23.53
N ILE A 38 -26.05 -3.62 -22.98
CA ILE A 38 -26.21 -5.01 -23.45
C ILE A 38 -27.08 -5.88 -22.54
N GLY A 39 -27.68 -5.31 -21.51
CA GLY A 39 -28.54 -5.99 -20.55
C GLY A 39 -28.25 -5.59 -19.12
N SER A 40 -28.97 -6.20 -18.20
CA SER A 40 -28.77 -6.06 -16.74
C SER A 40 -28.67 -7.44 -16.12
N LYS A 41 -27.95 -7.50 -14.99
CA LYS A 41 -27.89 -8.69 -14.16
C LYS A 41 -29.24 -8.91 -13.47
N ASP A 42 -29.61 -10.17 -13.26
CA ASP A 42 -30.76 -10.51 -12.40
C ASP A 42 -30.44 -10.22 -10.94
N SER A 43 -31.39 -9.68 -10.19
CA SER A 43 -31.26 -9.33 -8.77
C SER A 43 -31.96 -10.32 -7.83
N SER A 44 -32.68 -11.31 -8.36
CA SER A 44 -33.50 -12.23 -7.57
C SER A 44 -32.76 -12.90 -6.42
N ILE A 45 -31.58 -13.45 -6.66
CA ILE A 45 -30.73 -14.07 -5.62
C ILE A 45 -30.39 -13.06 -4.51
N LYS A 46 -30.01 -11.83 -4.89
CA LYS A 46 -29.67 -10.78 -3.93
C LYS A 46 -30.86 -10.41 -3.06
N GLU A 47 -32.06 -10.34 -3.63
CA GLU A 47 -33.28 -10.05 -2.88
C GLU A 47 -33.61 -11.12 -1.84
N PHE A 48 -33.37 -12.41 -2.13
CA PHE A 48 -33.46 -13.48 -1.14
C PHE A 48 -32.43 -13.33 -0.02
N MET A 49 -31.17 -13.07 -0.37
CA MET A 49 -30.10 -12.89 0.61
C MET A 49 -30.31 -11.66 1.49
N ASP A 50 -30.79 -10.54 0.93
CA ASP A 50 -31.11 -9.31 1.68
C ASP A 50 -32.28 -9.53 2.67
N ARG A 51 -33.14 -10.54 2.44
CA ARG A 51 -34.19 -11.00 3.38
C ARG A 51 -33.66 -12.03 4.41
N GLY A 52 -32.35 -12.33 4.40
CA GLY A 52 -31.73 -13.28 5.34
C GLY A 52 -31.85 -14.75 4.94
N VAL A 53 -32.28 -15.06 3.72
CA VAL A 53 -32.35 -16.44 3.21
C VAL A 53 -30.94 -16.86 2.79
N SER A 54 -30.44 -17.98 3.34
CA SER A 54 -29.16 -18.55 2.93
C SER A 54 -29.26 -19.10 1.50
N PHE A 55 -28.15 -19.10 0.75
CA PHE A 55 -28.13 -19.49 -0.67
C PHE A 55 -28.70 -20.89 -0.92
N GLU A 56 -28.40 -21.85 -0.06
CA GLU A 56 -28.86 -23.23 -0.10
C GLU A 56 -30.39 -23.38 0.06
N ASN A 57 -31.06 -22.37 0.61
CA ASN A 57 -32.51 -22.34 0.82
C ASN A 57 -33.27 -21.52 -0.26
N ILE A 58 -32.55 -21.02 -1.28
CA ILE A 58 -33.19 -20.35 -2.42
C ILE A 58 -33.79 -21.41 -3.35
N PRO A 59 -35.02 -21.23 -3.86
CA PRO A 59 -35.61 -22.17 -4.82
C PRO A 59 -34.72 -22.45 -6.03
N VAL A 60 -34.61 -23.71 -6.41
CA VAL A 60 -33.70 -24.16 -7.49
C VAL A 60 -34.00 -23.51 -8.83
N ASP A 61 -35.27 -23.32 -9.16
CA ASP A 61 -35.72 -22.64 -10.38
C ASP A 61 -35.26 -21.18 -10.44
N VAL A 62 -35.24 -20.47 -9.30
CA VAL A 62 -34.70 -19.09 -9.21
C VAL A 62 -33.20 -19.09 -9.44
N VAL A 63 -32.47 -20.05 -8.83
CA VAL A 63 -31.01 -20.18 -8.99
C VAL A 63 -30.67 -20.56 -10.45
N GLU A 64 -31.45 -21.44 -11.07
CA GLU A 64 -31.29 -21.85 -12.47
C GLU A 64 -31.48 -20.69 -13.43
N GLU A 65 -32.55 -19.92 -13.28
CA GLU A 65 -32.83 -18.76 -14.14
C GLU A 65 -31.76 -17.66 -13.96
N TYR A 66 -31.39 -17.35 -12.73
CA TYR A 66 -30.28 -16.46 -12.44
C TYR A 66 -28.99 -16.90 -13.14
N GLY A 67 -28.64 -18.20 -13.03
CA GLY A 67 -27.46 -18.75 -13.68
C GLY A 67 -27.49 -18.63 -15.21
N LYS A 68 -28.65 -18.89 -15.84
CA LYS A 68 -28.83 -18.73 -17.28
C LYS A 68 -28.60 -17.29 -17.72
N ILE A 69 -29.20 -16.34 -16.99
CA ILE A 69 -29.08 -14.90 -17.29
C ILE A 69 -27.61 -14.47 -17.13
N ASP A 70 -26.94 -14.85 -16.05
CA ASP A 70 -25.52 -14.50 -15.82
C ASP A 70 -24.60 -15.02 -16.94
N VAL A 71 -24.82 -16.24 -17.42
CA VAL A 71 -24.07 -16.81 -18.57
C VAL A 71 -24.35 -16.03 -19.84
N GLN A 72 -25.62 -15.73 -20.13
CA GLN A 72 -26.02 -15.00 -21.34
C GLN A 72 -25.44 -13.59 -21.40
N ILE A 73 -25.52 -12.83 -20.30
CA ILE A 73 -24.99 -11.46 -20.27
C ILE A 73 -23.46 -11.45 -20.26
N THR A 74 -22.81 -12.45 -19.64
CA THR A 74 -21.35 -12.63 -19.72
C THR A 74 -20.92 -12.87 -21.17
N ARG A 75 -21.65 -13.71 -21.90
CA ARG A 75 -21.39 -13.94 -23.33
C ARG A 75 -21.58 -12.67 -24.15
N ARG A 76 -22.67 -11.92 -23.95
CA ARG A 76 -22.90 -10.63 -24.64
C ARG A 76 -21.79 -9.63 -24.31
N LEU A 77 -21.31 -9.59 -23.06
CA LEU A 77 -20.19 -8.74 -22.66
C LEU A 77 -18.91 -9.13 -23.41
N PHE A 78 -18.58 -10.41 -23.47
CA PHE A 78 -17.47 -10.93 -24.25
C PHE A 78 -17.57 -10.51 -25.73
N ASP A 79 -18.71 -10.72 -26.38
CA ASP A 79 -18.90 -10.41 -27.80
C ASP A 79 -18.75 -8.89 -28.06
N SER A 80 -19.28 -8.06 -27.15
CA SER A 80 -19.12 -6.59 -27.19
C SER A 80 -17.66 -6.16 -27.02
N GLN A 81 -16.92 -6.78 -26.09
CA GLN A 81 -15.50 -6.48 -25.89
C GLN A 81 -14.66 -6.93 -27.09
N MET A 82 -14.97 -8.10 -27.66
CA MET A 82 -14.26 -8.59 -28.85
C MET A 82 -14.52 -7.68 -30.07
N ALA A 83 -15.71 -7.09 -30.19
CA ALA A 83 -15.97 -6.07 -31.19
C ALA A 83 -15.09 -4.83 -30.99
N ASP A 84 -14.95 -4.35 -29.72
CA ASP A 84 -14.06 -3.24 -29.40
C ASP A 84 -12.58 -3.56 -29.74
N PHE A 85 -12.09 -4.76 -29.40
CA PHE A 85 -10.71 -5.17 -29.69
C PHE A 85 -10.39 -5.35 -31.19
N ARG A 86 -11.42 -5.57 -32.03
CA ARG A 86 -11.26 -5.61 -33.48
C ARG A 86 -11.06 -4.22 -34.10
N LEU A 87 -11.41 -3.16 -33.39
CA LEU A 87 -11.16 -1.80 -33.86
C LEU A 87 -9.65 -1.56 -33.96
N PRO A 88 -9.14 -0.93 -35.04
CA PRO A 88 -7.72 -0.70 -35.25
C PRO A 88 -7.00 -0.07 -34.07
N LYS A 89 -7.65 0.91 -33.40
CA LYS A 89 -7.11 1.62 -32.23
C LYS A 89 -6.96 0.74 -30.98
N ASN A 90 -7.60 -0.42 -30.91
CA ASN A 90 -7.62 -1.29 -29.73
C ASN A 90 -6.94 -2.66 -29.98
N LYS A 91 -6.53 -2.92 -31.21
CA LYS A 91 -6.03 -4.24 -31.63
C LYS A 91 -4.86 -4.72 -30.76
N GLU A 92 -3.95 -3.83 -30.38
CA GLU A 92 -2.79 -4.16 -29.57
C GLU A 92 -3.16 -4.47 -28.12
N LEU A 93 -4.22 -3.84 -27.58
CA LEU A 93 -4.73 -4.13 -26.24
C LEU A 93 -5.12 -5.60 -26.04
N LEU A 94 -5.55 -6.28 -27.11
CA LEU A 94 -5.94 -7.69 -27.04
C LEU A 94 -4.81 -8.61 -26.61
N MET A 95 -3.56 -8.29 -27.01
CA MET A 95 -2.40 -9.11 -26.59
C MET A 95 -2.13 -8.97 -25.10
N THR A 96 -2.27 -7.76 -24.56
CA THR A 96 -2.20 -7.53 -23.10
C THR A 96 -3.29 -8.34 -22.36
N VAL A 97 -4.53 -8.35 -22.86
CA VAL A 97 -5.60 -9.15 -22.24
C VAL A 97 -5.30 -10.64 -22.31
N LYS A 98 -4.76 -11.14 -23.44
CA LYS A 98 -4.36 -12.56 -23.55
C LYS A 98 -3.31 -12.93 -22.52
N MET A 99 -2.25 -12.14 -22.40
CA MET A 99 -1.19 -12.35 -21.40
C MET A 99 -1.76 -12.32 -19.98
N MET A 100 -2.63 -11.36 -19.65
CA MET A 100 -3.28 -11.30 -18.34
C MET A 100 -4.16 -12.51 -18.04
N ASN A 101 -4.81 -13.11 -19.04
CA ASN A 101 -5.59 -14.36 -18.87
C ASN A 101 -4.68 -15.58 -18.69
N GLU A 102 -3.52 -15.64 -19.34
CA GLU A 102 -2.53 -16.69 -19.06
C GLU A 102 -1.98 -16.53 -17.63
N PHE A 103 -1.68 -15.31 -17.21
CA PHE A 103 -1.25 -15.03 -15.84
C PHE A 103 -2.33 -15.33 -14.79
N LEU A 104 -3.62 -15.13 -15.12
CA LEU A 104 -4.74 -15.50 -14.24
C LEU A 104 -4.73 -16.99 -13.86
N ILE A 105 -4.36 -17.87 -14.79
CA ILE A 105 -4.23 -19.30 -14.53
C ILE A 105 -3.12 -19.57 -13.51
N VAL A 106 -1.97 -18.90 -13.67
CA VAL A 106 -0.83 -19.01 -12.73
C VAL A 106 -1.23 -18.52 -11.35
N LEU A 107 -1.90 -17.38 -11.26
CA LEU A 107 -2.39 -16.82 -10.00
C LEU A 107 -3.43 -17.73 -9.32
N SER A 108 -4.35 -18.30 -10.10
CA SER A 108 -5.33 -19.27 -9.58
C SER A 108 -4.66 -20.51 -8.99
N ASP A 109 -3.55 -20.95 -9.59
CA ASP A 109 -2.75 -22.06 -9.07
C ASP A 109 -2.01 -21.66 -7.79
N MET A 110 -1.40 -20.47 -7.74
CA MET A 110 -0.78 -19.92 -6.53
C MET A 110 -1.79 -19.81 -5.38
N GLU A 111 -3.00 -19.29 -5.64
CA GLU A 111 -4.08 -19.19 -4.65
C GLU A 111 -4.49 -20.57 -4.13
N ARG A 112 -4.62 -21.55 -5.01
CA ARG A 112 -4.94 -22.94 -4.64
C ARG A 112 -3.82 -23.60 -3.84
N ASN A 113 -2.58 -23.40 -4.24
CA ASN A 113 -1.41 -23.92 -3.53
C ASN A 113 -1.34 -23.34 -2.12
N GLY A 114 -1.59 -22.04 -1.95
CA GLY A 114 -1.48 -21.36 -0.69
C GLY A 114 -0.04 -21.29 -0.17
N ILE A 115 0.12 -20.65 0.96
CA ILE A 115 1.40 -20.40 1.64
C ILE A 115 1.38 -21.14 2.97
N ASN A 116 2.42 -21.89 3.28
CA ASN A 116 2.54 -22.58 4.56
C ASN A 116 3.04 -21.61 5.63
N ILE A 117 2.30 -21.50 6.73
CA ILE A 117 2.60 -20.63 7.89
C ILE A 117 2.97 -21.52 9.08
N ASN A 118 4.17 -21.35 9.58
CA ASN A 118 4.61 -21.99 10.82
C ASN A 118 3.91 -21.31 12.02
N LEU A 119 2.83 -21.93 12.51
CA LEU A 119 2.01 -21.38 13.60
C LEU A 119 2.77 -21.28 14.93
N ALA A 120 3.73 -22.18 15.19
CA ALA A 120 4.55 -22.12 16.39
C ALA A 120 5.48 -20.89 16.35
N GLU A 121 6.13 -20.64 15.22
CA GLU A 121 6.98 -19.46 15.02
C GLU A 121 6.15 -18.17 15.05
N LEU A 122 4.95 -18.17 14.47
CA LEU A 122 4.01 -17.04 14.53
C LEU A 122 3.63 -16.72 15.98
N GLY A 123 3.34 -17.74 16.79
CA GLY A 123 3.06 -17.60 18.21
C GLY A 123 4.25 -17.03 19.00
N GLN A 124 5.48 -17.43 18.67
CA GLN A 124 6.68 -16.90 19.31
C GLN A 124 6.90 -15.41 18.94
N VAL A 125 6.79 -15.06 17.67
CA VAL A 125 6.86 -13.67 17.18
C VAL A 125 5.80 -12.81 17.86
N GLU A 126 4.55 -13.28 17.93
CA GLU A 126 3.48 -12.57 18.62
C GLU A 126 3.82 -12.29 20.08
N LYS A 127 4.27 -13.31 20.81
CA LYS A 127 4.62 -13.20 22.23
C LYS A 127 5.71 -12.16 22.47
N GLU A 128 6.76 -12.16 21.66
CA GLU A 128 7.88 -11.20 21.75
C GLU A 128 7.40 -9.76 21.53
N TYR A 129 6.62 -9.52 20.49
CA TYR A 129 6.17 -8.16 20.16
C TYR A 129 5.03 -7.67 21.07
N ARG A 130 4.20 -8.55 21.63
CA ARG A 130 3.24 -8.17 22.69
C ARG A 130 3.97 -7.77 23.97
N ALA A 131 5.06 -8.45 24.32
CA ALA A 131 5.89 -8.06 25.46
C ALA A 131 6.57 -6.70 25.24
N GLU A 132 7.12 -6.46 24.04
CA GLU A 132 7.69 -5.16 23.67
C GLU A 132 6.63 -4.06 23.70
N PHE A 133 5.44 -4.31 23.15
CA PHE A 133 4.31 -3.38 23.16
C PHE A 133 3.91 -2.98 24.60
N ALA A 134 3.79 -3.95 25.49
CA ALA A 134 3.44 -3.71 26.90
C ALA A 134 4.54 -2.89 27.62
N TYR A 135 5.81 -3.20 27.36
CA TYR A 135 6.95 -2.46 27.91
C TYR A 135 6.95 -0.99 27.43
N LEU A 136 6.80 -0.78 26.11
CA LEU A 136 6.76 0.57 25.53
C LEU A 136 5.56 1.36 26.08
N LYS A 137 4.39 0.73 26.21
CA LYS A 137 3.21 1.35 26.79
C LYS A 137 3.47 1.81 28.22
N GLN A 138 4.02 0.93 29.07
CA GLN A 138 4.35 1.28 30.46
C GLN A 138 5.34 2.45 30.54
N LYS A 139 6.34 2.44 29.67
CA LYS A 139 7.36 3.51 29.58
C LYS A 139 6.72 4.83 29.17
N ILE A 140 5.88 4.82 28.14
CA ILE A 140 5.15 5.99 27.64
C ILE A 140 4.21 6.52 28.73
N ASP A 141 3.43 5.67 29.38
CA ASP A 141 2.47 6.05 30.43
C ASP A 141 3.18 6.77 31.60
N LYS A 142 4.36 6.32 32.01
CA LYS A 142 5.18 7.00 33.03
C LYS A 142 5.60 8.41 32.60
N ILE A 143 6.04 8.59 31.36
CA ILE A 143 6.44 9.89 30.83
C ILE A 143 5.21 10.80 30.68
N VAL A 144 4.10 10.27 30.16
CA VAL A 144 2.84 11.01 30.03
C VAL A 144 2.36 11.50 31.39
N TYR A 145 2.31 10.65 32.40
CA TYR A 145 1.95 11.03 33.76
C TYR A 145 2.85 12.14 34.31
N LYS A 146 4.15 12.03 34.13
CA LYS A 146 5.11 13.05 34.55
C LYS A 146 4.87 14.39 33.86
N GLN A 147 4.44 14.38 32.59
CA GLN A 147 4.24 15.59 31.79
C GLN A 147 2.81 16.18 31.92
N MET A 148 1.78 15.35 32.05
CA MET A 148 0.38 15.76 32.02
C MET A 148 -0.31 15.71 33.41
N GLY A 149 0.28 15.02 34.39
CA GLY A 149 -0.41 14.67 35.65
C GLY A 149 -1.46 13.59 35.42
N ASP A 150 -2.58 13.69 36.13
CA ASP A 150 -3.65 12.69 36.06
C ASP A 150 -4.57 12.84 34.83
N THR A 151 -4.32 13.82 33.96
CA THR A 151 -5.10 13.96 32.72
C THR A 151 -4.93 12.74 31.82
N LYS A 152 -6.02 12.04 31.56
CA LYS A 152 -6.03 10.94 30.60
C LYS A 152 -5.77 11.45 29.19
N ILE A 153 -4.75 10.93 28.54
CA ILE A 153 -4.39 11.25 27.16
C ILE A 153 -4.54 9.99 26.29
N ASN A 154 -5.34 10.11 25.24
CA ASN A 154 -5.42 9.11 24.20
C ASN A 154 -4.33 9.39 23.15
N LEU A 155 -3.23 8.64 23.19
CA LEU A 155 -2.10 8.78 22.27
C LEU A 155 -2.43 8.37 20.84
N SER A 156 -3.53 7.63 20.61
CA SER A 156 -4.04 7.34 19.27
C SER A 156 -4.80 8.52 18.66
N SER A 157 -5.15 9.53 19.46
CA SER A 157 -5.73 10.78 18.98
C SER A 157 -4.64 11.76 18.56
N PRO A 158 -4.52 12.12 17.26
CA PRO A 158 -3.55 13.12 16.81
C PRO A 158 -3.66 14.46 17.55
N GLU A 159 -4.88 14.85 17.92
CA GLU A 159 -5.15 16.05 18.70
C GLU A 159 -4.52 15.97 20.09
N GLN A 160 -4.81 14.91 20.84
CA GLN A 160 -4.32 14.77 22.21
C GLN A 160 -2.81 14.52 22.28
N LEU A 161 -2.26 13.79 21.31
CA LEU A 161 -0.81 13.64 21.15
C LEU A 161 -0.16 15.02 20.86
N SER A 162 -0.80 15.88 20.06
CA SER A 162 -0.29 17.24 19.82
C SER A 162 -0.29 18.08 21.10
N TRP A 163 -1.25 17.92 22.01
CA TRP A 163 -1.27 18.60 23.30
C TRP A 163 -0.05 18.25 24.16
N LEU A 164 0.31 16.98 24.19
CA LEU A 164 1.48 16.51 24.92
C LEU A 164 2.79 17.05 24.34
N ILE A 165 2.92 17.10 23.03
CA ILE A 165 4.13 17.58 22.35
C ILE A 165 4.27 19.10 22.46
N TYR A 166 3.21 19.85 22.13
CA TYR A 166 3.27 21.31 21.98
C TYR A 166 2.77 22.08 23.21
N SER A 167 2.05 21.44 24.14
CA SER A 167 1.50 22.06 25.37
C SER A 167 0.46 23.17 25.12
N ILE A 168 -0.07 23.22 23.92
CA ILE A 168 -1.03 24.22 23.46
C ILE A 168 -2.07 23.55 22.53
N LYS A 169 -3.26 24.14 22.47
CA LYS A 169 -4.34 23.74 21.55
C LYS A 169 -5.02 24.97 20.95
N PRO A 170 -5.64 24.89 19.78
CA PRO A 170 -6.42 25.99 19.21
C PRO A 170 -7.55 26.42 20.16
N LYS A 171 -7.75 27.75 20.32
CA LYS A 171 -8.88 28.32 21.05
C LYS A 171 -10.20 28.02 20.34
N ASP A 172 -10.21 28.19 19.01
CA ASP A 172 -11.33 27.90 18.13
C ASP A 172 -10.83 27.19 16.88
N LYS A 173 -11.33 25.96 16.64
CA LYS A 173 -10.90 25.12 15.50
C LYS A 173 -11.32 25.70 14.14
N LYS A 174 -12.48 26.38 14.06
CA LYS A 174 -12.96 26.94 12.79
C LYS A 174 -12.11 28.13 12.36
N GLU A 175 -11.85 29.04 13.31
CA GLU A 175 -10.99 30.21 13.05
C GLU A 175 -9.54 29.77 12.78
N TRP A 176 -9.03 28.76 13.51
CA TRP A 176 -7.73 28.14 13.26
C TRP A 176 -7.60 27.62 11.82
N CYS A 177 -8.59 26.86 11.35
CA CYS A 177 -8.61 26.36 9.98
C CYS A 177 -8.68 27.47 8.93
N LYS A 178 -9.36 28.57 9.24
CA LYS A 178 -9.47 29.73 8.36
C LYS A 178 -8.15 30.49 8.27
N ILE A 179 -7.51 30.81 9.41
CA ILE A 179 -6.22 31.52 9.48
C ILE A 179 -5.16 30.77 8.66
N PHE A 180 -5.03 29.46 8.85
CA PHE A 180 -4.02 28.63 8.20
C PHE A 180 -4.47 28.00 6.88
N ASN A 181 -5.66 28.37 6.37
CA ASN A 181 -6.27 27.86 5.14
C ASN A 181 -6.25 26.31 5.05
N ILE A 182 -6.74 25.67 6.11
CA ILE A 182 -6.79 24.21 6.22
C ILE A 182 -8.07 23.68 5.58
N GLY A 183 -7.98 22.52 4.93
CA GLY A 183 -9.12 21.81 4.34
C GLY A 183 -8.94 21.53 2.86
N ILE A 184 -9.99 20.97 2.28
CA ILE A 184 -10.05 20.61 0.85
C ILE A 184 -10.75 21.72 0.08
N ASP A 185 -10.19 22.10 -1.03
CA ASP A 185 -10.83 23.01 -2.00
C ASP A 185 -11.96 22.25 -2.70
N LYS A 186 -13.19 22.75 -2.58
CA LYS A 186 -14.39 22.10 -3.10
C LYS A 186 -14.41 21.99 -4.64
N ASN A 187 -13.73 22.90 -5.33
CA ASN A 187 -13.69 22.92 -6.79
C ASN A 187 -12.66 21.98 -7.36
N THR A 188 -11.53 21.81 -6.68
CA THR A 188 -10.39 21.03 -7.17
C THR A 188 -10.25 19.67 -6.49
N GLY A 189 -10.94 19.43 -5.37
CA GLY A 189 -10.79 18.23 -4.55
C GLY A 189 -9.41 18.07 -3.91
N LYS A 190 -8.56 19.09 -3.95
CA LYS A 190 -7.19 19.08 -3.42
C LYS A 190 -7.11 19.88 -2.12
N ASN A 191 -6.07 19.61 -1.34
CA ASN A 191 -5.78 20.43 -0.17
C ASN A 191 -5.57 21.88 -0.58
N LYS A 192 -6.16 22.79 0.18
CA LYS A 192 -5.98 24.24 0.01
C LYS A 192 -4.51 24.63 0.14
N ARG A 193 -4.08 25.61 -0.64
CA ARG A 193 -2.70 26.12 -0.56
C ARG A 193 -2.50 26.84 0.77
N ARG A 194 -1.45 26.47 1.51
CA ARG A 194 -1.07 27.14 2.76
C ARG A 194 -0.62 28.57 2.51
N PRO A 195 -0.96 29.53 3.39
CA PRO A 195 -0.46 30.90 3.31
C PRO A 195 1.07 30.93 3.47
N ASN A 196 1.68 31.91 2.85
CA ASN A 196 3.11 32.17 3.04
C ASN A 196 3.28 33.24 4.10
N TYR A 197 3.63 32.87 5.32
CA TYR A 197 3.92 33.77 6.43
C TYR A 197 5.42 33.86 6.68
N SER A 198 5.92 35.04 7.04
CA SER A 198 7.24 35.17 7.65
C SER A 198 7.28 34.40 8.99
N ARG A 199 8.46 34.01 9.44
CA ARG A 199 8.64 33.27 10.70
C ARG A 199 8.01 34.00 11.90
N GLN A 200 8.11 35.35 11.92
CA GLN A 200 7.53 36.19 12.99
C GLN A 200 6.00 36.24 12.90
N GLN A 201 5.45 36.46 11.71
CA GLN A 201 3.99 36.43 11.49
C GLN A 201 3.38 35.11 11.89
N PHE A 202 4.01 34.01 11.49
CA PHE A 202 3.57 32.64 11.85
C PHE A 202 3.53 32.47 13.37
N ARG A 203 4.61 32.84 14.09
CA ARG A 203 4.66 32.76 15.55
C ARG A 203 3.56 33.58 16.21
N ASN A 204 3.37 34.83 15.81
CA ASN A 204 2.35 35.68 16.36
C ASN A 204 0.94 35.10 16.14
N LEU A 205 0.66 34.56 14.95
CA LEU A 205 -0.63 33.95 14.65
C LEU A 205 -0.87 32.71 15.51
N VAL A 206 0.14 31.85 15.72
CA VAL A 206 0.03 30.70 16.63
C VAL A 206 -0.22 31.20 18.06
N ASP A 207 0.64 32.06 18.61
CA ASP A 207 0.59 32.48 20.02
C ASP A 207 -0.74 33.21 20.37
N ASN A 208 -1.33 33.96 19.45
CA ASN A 208 -2.61 34.64 19.65
C ASN A 208 -3.85 33.73 19.60
N ASN A 209 -3.76 32.61 18.88
CA ASN A 209 -4.90 31.74 18.59
C ASN A 209 -4.86 30.38 19.32
N VAL A 210 -3.96 30.22 20.28
CA VAL A 210 -3.87 28.99 21.10
C VAL A 210 -4.11 29.28 22.56
N GLU A 211 -4.58 28.27 23.28
CA GLU A 211 -4.61 28.24 24.75
C GLU A 211 -3.60 27.22 25.27
N LYS A 212 -3.06 27.50 26.45
CA LYS A 212 -2.08 26.63 27.11
C LYS A 212 -2.78 25.51 27.82
N ILE A 213 -2.12 24.36 27.85
CA ILE A 213 -2.58 23.15 28.57
C ILE A 213 -1.83 23.07 29.88
N TYR A 214 -2.56 22.81 30.94
CA TYR A 214 -2.03 22.70 32.29
C TYR A 214 -2.17 21.27 32.78
N ARG A 215 -1.31 20.87 33.71
CA ARG A 215 -1.44 19.61 34.43
C ARG A 215 -2.71 19.60 35.24
N THR A 216 -3.28 18.41 35.43
CA THR A 216 -4.42 18.21 36.29
C THR A 216 -4.08 17.20 37.39
N VAL A 217 -4.81 17.30 38.50
CA VAL A 217 -4.87 16.29 39.57
C VAL A 217 -6.27 15.73 39.58
N ALA A 218 -6.36 14.42 39.63
CA ALA A 218 -7.63 13.71 39.74
C ALA A 218 -8.04 13.58 41.22
N GLU A 219 -9.25 13.97 41.51
CA GLU A 219 -9.90 13.76 42.80
C GLU A 219 -11.10 12.84 42.60
N GLN A 220 -11.34 11.96 43.57
CA GLN A 220 -12.49 11.09 43.49
C GLN A 220 -13.78 11.92 43.46
N CYS A 221 -14.61 11.70 42.44
CA CYS A 221 -15.86 12.43 42.27
C CYS A 221 -16.77 12.21 43.49
N MET A 222 -17.14 13.25 44.18
CA MET A 222 -17.97 13.19 45.38
C MET A 222 -19.40 12.75 45.04
N GLY A 223 -19.95 13.14 43.91
CA GLY A 223 -21.32 12.82 43.50
C GLY A 223 -21.55 11.33 43.25
N CYS A 224 -20.56 10.60 42.71
CA CYS A 224 -20.67 9.15 42.48
C CYS A 224 -19.71 8.32 43.34
N LYS A 225 -18.93 8.94 44.21
CA LYS A 225 -17.92 8.28 45.06
C LYS A 225 -17.00 7.35 44.26
N GLY A 226 -16.50 7.85 43.14
CA GLY A 226 -15.57 7.13 42.24
C GLY A 226 -16.23 6.09 41.33
N LYS A 227 -17.54 5.87 41.39
CA LYS A 227 -18.23 4.81 40.60
C LYS A 227 -18.52 5.19 39.16
N GLY A 228 -18.42 6.47 38.77
CA GLY A 228 -18.77 6.95 37.45
C GLY A 228 -20.26 6.94 37.11
N VAL A 229 -21.05 6.25 37.89
CA VAL A 229 -22.49 6.09 37.71
C VAL A 229 -23.25 6.37 39.00
N ILE A 230 -24.46 6.88 38.89
CA ILE A 230 -25.37 7.17 39.99
C ILE A 230 -26.71 6.49 39.76
N LYS A 231 -27.38 6.14 40.84
CA LYS A 231 -28.74 5.61 40.84
C LYS A 231 -29.71 6.75 41.05
N ARG A 232 -30.50 7.10 40.04
CA ARG A 232 -31.55 8.11 40.19
C ARG A 232 -32.63 7.61 41.13
N ILE A 233 -33.21 8.50 41.92
CA ILE A 233 -34.30 8.25 42.83
C ILE A 233 -35.58 8.78 42.21
N LYS A 234 -36.65 7.98 42.20
CA LYS A 234 -37.97 8.37 41.77
C LYS A 234 -38.61 9.35 42.77
N LYS A 235 -39.71 10.01 42.36
CA LYS A 235 -40.45 10.93 43.22
C LYS A 235 -41.00 10.26 44.50
N ASP A 236 -41.22 8.95 44.45
CA ASP A 236 -41.67 8.12 45.58
C ASP A 236 -40.54 7.63 46.51
N GLY A 237 -39.29 8.10 46.27
CA GLY A 237 -38.12 7.71 47.08
C GLY A 237 -37.47 6.39 46.63
N SER A 238 -38.06 5.62 45.74
CA SER A 238 -37.47 4.35 45.24
C SER A 238 -36.43 4.58 44.18
N PRO A 239 -35.32 3.76 44.12
CA PRO A 239 -34.33 3.91 43.07
C PRO A 239 -34.83 3.35 41.75
N TYR A 240 -34.40 3.98 40.63
CA TYR A 240 -34.57 3.38 39.29
C TYR A 240 -33.77 2.08 39.15
N LYS A 241 -34.26 1.14 38.33
CA LYS A 241 -33.54 -0.11 38.06
C LYS A 241 -32.15 0.10 37.44
N ASN A 242 -32.02 1.06 36.54
CA ASN A 242 -30.79 1.32 35.78
C ASN A 242 -29.97 2.43 36.43
N TYR A 243 -28.63 2.28 36.32
CA TYR A 243 -27.69 3.33 36.66
C TYR A 243 -27.61 4.34 35.52
N THR A 244 -27.40 5.60 35.87
CA THR A 244 -27.13 6.67 34.90
C THR A 244 -25.71 7.20 35.08
N LYS A 245 -25.13 7.67 34.03
CA LYS A 245 -23.81 8.30 34.05
C LYS A 245 -23.80 9.50 35.04
N CYS A 246 -22.78 9.61 35.85
CA CYS A 246 -22.64 10.74 36.78
C CYS A 246 -22.35 12.01 35.97
N SER A 247 -23.17 13.04 36.18
CA SER A 247 -23.04 14.31 35.47
C SER A 247 -21.86 15.18 35.94
N GLU A 248 -21.41 15.00 37.20
CA GLU A 248 -20.29 15.76 37.75
C GLU A 248 -18.93 15.35 37.16
N CYS A 249 -18.74 14.03 36.94
CA CYS A 249 -17.49 13.49 36.39
C CYS A 249 -17.65 12.92 34.98
N ASP A 250 -18.79 13.14 34.36
CA ASP A 250 -19.13 12.62 33.03
C ASP A 250 -18.91 11.09 32.90
N GLY A 251 -19.11 10.36 33.98
CA GLY A 251 -18.99 8.91 34.06
C GLY A 251 -17.57 8.39 34.32
N ASP A 252 -16.59 9.25 34.49
CA ASP A 252 -15.18 8.86 34.71
C ASP A 252 -14.88 8.40 36.16
N GLY A 253 -15.72 8.79 37.12
CA GLY A 253 -15.50 8.53 38.55
C GLY A 253 -14.58 9.55 39.24
N TYR A 254 -13.89 10.39 38.45
CA TYR A 254 -12.96 11.39 38.95
C TYR A 254 -13.28 12.77 38.37
N THR A 255 -13.02 13.81 39.13
CA THR A 255 -12.99 15.20 38.70
C THR A 255 -11.53 15.65 38.59
N TYR A 256 -11.24 16.55 37.65
CA TYR A 256 -9.86 16.96 37.36
C TYR A 256 -9.67 18.45 37.66
N THR A 257 -8.85 18.73 38.69
CA THR A 257 -8.51 20.11 39.07
C THR A 257 -7.24 20.55 38.36
N GLN A 258 -7.29 21.71 37.69
CA GLN A 258 -6.17 22.28 36.97
C GLN A 258 -5.11 22.83 37.94
N MET A 259 -3.84 22.46 37.69
CA MET A 259 -2.69 22.99 38.43
C MET A 259 -2.11 24.25 37.77
N ALA A 260 -1.33 25.02 38.50
CA ALA A 260 -0.60 26.17 37.94
C ALA A 260 0.55 25.78 36.97
N LYS A 261 0.95 24.52 36.92
CA LYS A 261 2.08 24.01 36.14
C LYS A 261 1.62 23.61 34.74
N TYR A 262 2.30 24.16 33.69
CA TYR A 262 2.05 23.75 32.32
C TYR A 262 2.31 22.26 32.10
N ALA A 263 1.48 21.66 31.26
CA ALA A 263 1.60 20.28 30.83
C ALA A 263 2.47 20.17 29.56
N GLY A 264 2.97 18.93 29.29
CA GLY A 264 3.63 18.57 28.06
C GLY A 264 5.06 19.07 27.87
N PHE A 265 5.61 18.80 26.66
CA PHE A 265 7.03 19.06 26.34
C PHE A 265 7.32 20.46 25.80
N ARG A 266 6.30 21.28 25.58
CA ARG A 266 6.41 22.70 25.16
C ARG A 266 7.18 22.91 23.87
N GLN A 267 7.10 21.95 22.95
CA GLN A 267 7.72 22.11 21.64
C GLN A 267 7.03 23.25 20.86
N ARG A 268 7.73 23.82 19.88
CA ARG A 268 7.15 24.86 19.04
C ARG A 268 7.06 24.40 17.59
N PRO A 269 5.92 24.67 16.89
CA PRO A 269 5.82 24.41 15.47
C PRO A 269 6.79 25.32 14.70
N ARG A 270 7.33 24.82 13.59
CA ARG A 270 8.36 25.51 12.80
C ARG A 270 7.79 26.31 11.64
N SER A 271 6.69 25.81 11.08
CA SER A 271 6.09 26.36 9.86
C SER A 271 4.59 26.07 9.78
N VAL A 272 3.94 26.72 8.82
CA VAL A 272 2.52 26.48 8.49
C VAL A 272 2.24 25.02 8.08
N TYR A 273 3.26 24.26 7.70
CA TYR A 273 3.13 22.86 7.31
C TYR A 273 3.02 21.92 8.52
N ASP A 274 3.37 22.38 9.71
CA ASP A 274 3.20 21.62 10.96
C ASP A 274 1.79 21.76 11.54
N ILE A 275 0.96 22.62 10.95
CA ILE A 275 -0.41 22.89 11.41
C ILE A 275 -1.36 21.82 10.84
N ALA A 276 -2.25 21.31 11.70
CA ALA A 276 -3.36 20.41 11.37
C ALA A 276 -4.70 21.02 11.79
N GLU A 277 -5.81 20.41 11.38
CA GLU A 277 -7.17 20.87 11.68
C GLU A 277 -7.44 20.94 13.19
N SER A 278 -6.95 19.95 13.93
CA SER A 278 -7.11 19.84 15.39
C SER A 278 -5.92 20.39 16.20
N GLY A 279 -5.04 21.18 15.57
CA GLY A 279 -3.86 21.77 16.20
C GLY A 279 -2.59 21.56 15.39
N PHE A 280 -1.79 20.57 15.75
CA PHE A 280 -0.48 20.33 15.12
C PHE A 280 -0.37 18.90 14.59
N ARG A 281 0.41 18.73 13.54
CA ARG A 281 0.64 17.42 12.91
C ARG A 281 1.44 16.51 13.82
N THR A 282 0.98 15.26 13.87
CA THR A 282 1.63 14.17 14.62
C THR A 282 1.68 12.88 13.77
N ASP A 283 1.62 13.03 12.43
CA ASP A 283 1.78 11.89 11.53
C ASP A 283 3.24 11.35 11.58
N LYS A 284 3.40 10.12 11.09
CA LYS A 284 4.69 9.41 11.12
C LYS A 284 5.87 10.24 10.59
N LEU A 285 5.68 10.98 9.50
CA LEU A 285 6.74 11.79 8.91
C LEU A 285 7.11 12.95 9.82
N THR A 286 6.11 13.60 10.44
CA THR A 286 6.33 14.69 11.41
C THR A 286 7.02 14.17 12.66
N LEU A 287 6.56 13.06 13.23
CA LEU A 287 7.20 12.45 14.40
C LEU A 287 8.65 12.03 14.14
N ASN A 288 8.95 11.45 13.00
CA ASN A 288 10.32 11.10 12.62
C ASN A 288 11.25 12.34 12.49
N LYS A 289 10.74 13.45 11.93
CA LYS A 289 11.49 14.72 11.89
C LYS A 289 11.74 15.28 13.28
N ILE A 290 10.75 15.20 14.15
CA ILE A 290 10.88 15.63 15.55
C ILE A 290 11.91 14.73 16.26
N ALA A 291 11.85 13.41 16.07
CA ALA A 291 12.78 12.45 16.68
C ALA A 291 14.24 12.72 16.32
N ALA A 292 14.51 13.14 15.08
CA ALA A 292 15.87 13.42 14.61
C ALA A 292 16.54 14.60 15.36
N GLU A 293 15.76 15.50 15.95
CA GLU A 293 16.26 16.71 16.61
C GLU A 293 15.89 16.76 18.11
N ALA A 294 15.12 15.79 18.60
CA ALA A 294 14.72 15.69 19.99
C ALA A 294 15.89 15.25 20.87
N GLU A 295 15.93 15.70 22.11
CA GLU A 295 16.95 15.36 23.11
C GLU A 295 16.29 14.98 24.44
N GLY A 296 17.05 14.30 25.29
CA GLY A 296 16.65 13.96 26.65
C GLY A 296 15.35 13.15 26.73
N GLU A 297 14.53 13.42 27.73
CA GLU A 297 13.25 12.71 27.96
C GLU A 297 12.25 12.89 26.80
N PHE A 298 12.32 14.02 26.09
CA PHE A 298 11.46 14.24 24.93
C PHE A 298 11.84 13.29 23.77
N LYS A 299 13.13 13.09 23.52
CA LYS A 299 13.60 12.09 22.57
C LYS A 299 13.16 10.70 22.95
N GLU A 300 13.34 10.33 24.21
CA GLU A 300 12.90 9.04 24.73
C GLU A 300 11.40 8.79 24.54
N PHE A 301 10.58 9.82 24.75
CA PHE A 301 9.15 9.75 24.48
C PHE A 301 8.84 9.56 22.99
N ILE A 302 9.42 10.41 22.12
CA ILE A 302 9.14 10.35 20.67
C ILE A 302 9.61 9.03 20.07
N ASP A 303 10.81 8.55 20.42
CA ASP A 303 11.31 7.25 19.96
C ASP A 303 10.38 6.11 20.42
N SER A 304 9.92 6.18 21.68
CA SER A 304 9.02 5.17 22.24
C SER A 304 7.66 5.18 21.56
N ILE A 305 7.04 6.35 21.29
CA ILE A 305 5.74 6.42 20.62
C ILE A 305 5.82 6.00 19.15
N VAL A 306 6.88 6.36 18.44
CA VAL A 306 7.12 5.93 17.06
C VAL A 306 7.25 4.41 16.98
N ARG A 307 8.05 3.82 17.89
CA ARG A 307 8.24 2.36 17.98
C ARG A 307 6.95 1.65 18.40
N HIS A 308 6.24 2.16 19.42
CA HIS A 308 4.96 1.62 19.88
C HIS A 308 3.94 1.55 18.75
N ASN A 309 3.77 2.64 17.99
CA ASN A 309 2.83 2.68 16.86
C ASN A 309 3.24 1.72 15.72
N ALA A 310 4.54 1.55 15.51
CA ALA A 310 5.05 0.57 14.55
C ALA A 310 4.78 -0.87 14.99
N VAL A 311 4.98 -1.18 16.28
CA VAL A 311 4.70 -2.49 16.86
C VAL A 311 3.19 -2.77 16.87
N ASP A 312 2.37 -1.77 17.20
CA ASP A 312 0.90 -1.89 17.14
C ASP A 312 0.41 -2.24 15.74
N THR A 313 0.89 -1.52 14.73
CA THR A 313 0.60 -1.82 13.32
C THR A 313 1.06 -3.23 12.95
N TYR A 314 2.25 -3.63 13.40
CA TYR A 314 2.78 -4.97 13.13
C TYR A 314 1.91 -6.07 13.72
N LEU A 315 1.53 -5.96 14.99
CA LEU A 315 0.66 -6.92 15.67
C LEU A 315 -0.72 -6.99 15.03
N ASN A 316 -1.39 -5.84 14.88
CA ASN A 316 -2.79 -5.80 14.45
C ASN A 316 -2.98 -6.04 12.93
N THR A 317 -2.02 -5.64 12.11
CA THR A 317 -2.16 -5.77 10.64
C THR A 317 -1.52 -7.05 10.12
N PHE A 318 -0.30 -7.37 10.59
CA PHE A 318 0.46 -8.49 10.02
C PHE A 318 0.28 -9.77 10.83
N VAL A 319 0.48 -9.75 12.14
CA VAL A 319 0.36 -10.96 12.97
C VAL A 319 -1.09 -11.45 13.04
N GLU A 320 -2.02 -10.58 13.43
CA GLU A 320 -3.45 -10.92 13.47
C GLU A 320 -4.02 -11.21 12.07
N GLY A 321 -3.56 -10.49 11.05
CA GLY A 321 -3.91 -10.77 9.66
C GLY A 321 -3.53 -12.18 9.23
N LEU A 322 -2.33 -12.65 9.57
CA LEU A 322 -1.93 -14.03 9.29
C LEU A 322 -2.77 -15.03 10.09
N LYS A 323 -2.98 -14.82 11.38
CA LYS A 323 -3.78 -15.73 12.22
C LYS A 323 -5.21 -15.89 11.73
N ASN A 324 -5.85 -14.78 11.35
CA ASN A 324 -7.26 -14.79 10.94
C ASN A 324 -7.50 -15.47 9.58
N PHE A 325 -6.49 -15.51 8.71
CA PHE A 325 -6.61 -16.10 7.37
C PHE A 325 -5.86 -17.42 7.21
N THR A 326 -5.08 -17.85 8.19
CA THR A 326 -4.45 -19.17 8.18
C THR A 326 -5.44 -20.21 8.70
N ASN A 327 -5.64 -21.29 7.94
CA ASN A 327 -6.52 -22.38 8.36
C ASN A 327 -5.86 -23.26 9.44
N GLU A 328 -6.62 -24.20 9.99
CA GLU A 328 -6.16 -25.12 11.04
C GLU A 328 -4.95 -25.98 10.63
N LYS A 329 -4.76 -26.20 9.31
CA LYS A 329 -3.63 -26.95 8.76
C LYS A 329 -2.38 -26.10 8.52
N GLY A 330 -2.40 -24.82 8.89
CA GLY A 330 -1.29 -23.90 8.69
C GLY A 330 -1.22 -23.28 7.29
N PHE A 331 -2.25 -23.42 6.45
CA PHE A 331 -2.24 -22.85 5.10
C PHE A 331 -3.02 -21.53 5.04
N LEU A 332 -2.44 -20.59 4.33
CA LEU A 332 -3.00 -19.29 4.01
C LEU A 332 -3.15 -19.14 2.49
N HIS A 333 -4.34 -18.77 2.03
CA HIS A 333 -4.66 -18.65 0.61
C HIS A 333 -4.99 -17.20 0.25
N PRO A 334 -3.97 -16.34 -0.03
CA PRO A 334 -4.20 -14.94 -0.42
C PRO A 334 -4.92 -14.88 -1.76
N LYS A 335 -5.79 -13.87 -1.93
CA LYS A 335 -6.47 -13.63 -3.21
C LYS A 335 -5.73 -12.57 -4.01
N PHE A 336 -5.35 -12.90 -5.24
CA PHE A 336 -4.65 -12.00 -6.13
C PHE A 336 -5.60 -11.27 -7.08
N MET A 337 -5.39 -9.98 -7.27
CA MET A 337 -6.27 -9.14 -8.09
C MET A 337 -5.47 -8.32 -9.10
N GLN A 338 -5.69 -8.59 -10.39
CA GLN A 338 -5.00 -7.91 -11.50
C GLN A 338 -5.65 -6.58 -11.90
N ALA A 339 -6.90 -6.34 -11.54
CA ALA A 339 -7.73 -5.26 -12.08
C ALA A 339 -8.08 -4.15 -11.06
N VAL A 340 -7.23 -3.94 -10.04
CA VAL A 340 -7.50 -2.96 -8.96
C VAL A 340 -6.70 -1.68 -9.11
N THR A 341 -5.41 -1.78 -9.42
CA THR A 341 -4.52 -0.63 -9.52
C THR A 341 -4.62 0.03 -10.89
N ALA A 342 -4.41 1.34 -10.98
CA ALA A 342 -4.43 2.04 -12.27
C ALA A 342 -3.26 1.64 -13.19
N THR A 343 -2.13 1.26 -12.60
CA THR A 343 -0.91 0.88 -13.32
C THR A 343 -0.90 -0.55 -13.83
N GLY A 344 -1.77 -1.42 -13.33
CA GLY A 344 -1.76 -2.86 -13.60
C GLY A 344 -0.94 -3.68 -12.60
N ARG A 345 -0.32 -3.04 -11.59
CA ARG A 345 0.32 -3.77 -10.48
C ARG A 345 -0.66 -4.75 -9.86
N LEU A 346 -0.17 -5.94 -9.57
CA LEU A 346 -0.91 -6.93 -8.80
C LEU A 346 -1.22 -6.39 -7.40
N SER A 347 -2.40 -6.68 -6.92
CA SER A 347 -2.82 -6.44 -5.53
C SER A 347 -3.23 -7.76 -4.90
N SER A 348 -3.15 -7.87 -3.58
CA SER A 348 -3.70 -9.02 -2.88
C SER A 348 -4.52 -8.62 -1.66
N ARG A 349 -5.41 -9.51 -1.25
CA ARG A 349 -6.26 -9.35 -0.06
C ARG A 349 -6.49 -10.69 0.62
N ASP A 350 -7.02 -10.64 1.81
CA ASP A 350 -7.44 -11.77 2.62
C ASP A 350 -6.31 -12.79 2.90
N PRO A 351 -5.11 -12.34 3.42
CA PRO A 351 -4.64 -11.00 3.71
C PRO A 351 -3.85 -10.37 2.54
N ASN A 352 -3.48 -9.07 2.69
CA ASN A 352 -2.59 -8.43 1.72
C ASN A 352 -1.14 -8.96 1.87
N PHE A 353 -0.75 -9.89 1.00
CA PHE A 353 0.57 -10.50 1.02
C PHE A 353 1.61 -9.77 0.15
N GLN A 354 1.20 -8.69 -0.55
CA GLN A 354 2.09 -7.83 -1.33
C GLN A 354 2.90 -6.84 -0.47
N ASN A 355 2.47 -6.57 0.77
CA ASN A 355 3.04 -5.54 1.64
C ASN A 355 3.68 -6.11 2.91
N GLN A 356 4.11 -7.37 2.91
CA GLN A 356 4.77 -7.97 4.07
C GLN A 356 6.11 -7.28 4.35
N PRO A 357 6.39 -6.86 5.62
CA PRO A 357 7.63 -6.22 5.99
C PRO A 357 8.85 -7.03 5.55
N ARG A 358 9.83 -6.33 4.99
CA ARG A 358 11.14 -6.89 4.66
C ARG A 358 12.13 -6.59 5.79
N GLY A 359 13.01 -7.52 6.09
CA GLY A 359 14.10 -7.36 7.06
C GLY A 359 13.76 -7.79 8.49
N LYS A 360 14.78 -7.67 9.36
CA LYS A 360 14.77 -8.27 10.71
C LYS A 360 14.02 -7.44 11.77
N THR A 361 13.69 -6.18 11.49
CA THR A 361 12.99 -5.30 12.45
C THR A 361 11.56 -5.78 12.75
N PHE A 362 10.91 -6.40 11.76
CA PHE A 362 9.60 -7.03 11.87
C PHE A 362 9.64 -8.34 11.09
N PRO A 363 10.07 -9.46 11.70
CA PRO A 363 10.48 -10.68 11.00
C PRO A 363 9.30 -11.56 10.57
N ILE A 364 8.20 -10.99 10.09
CA ILE A 364 6.99 -11.75 9.73
C ILE A 364 7.24 -12.77 8.61
N ARG A 365 8.21 -12.53 7.73
CA ARG A 365 8.57 -13.48 6.68
C ARG A 365 9.19 -14.77 7.21
N LYS A 366 9.72 -14.77 8.45
CA LYS A 366 10.26 -15.97 9.11
C LYS A 366 9.21 -17.06 9.34
N VAL A 367 7.94 -16.69 9.44
CA VAL A 367 6.85 -17.64 9.64
C VAL A 367 6.45 -18.39 8.35
N VAL A 368 6.92 -17.94 7.19
CA VAL A 368 6.67 -18.59 5.91
C VAL A 368 7.75 -19.64 5.68
N THR A 369 7.37 -20.90 5.75
CA THR A 369 8.27 -22.05 5.60
C THR A 369 7.73 -23.01 4.53
N SER A 370 8.56 -23.96 4.08
CA SER A 370 8.09 -25.01 3.20
C SER A 370 7.03 -25.90 3.88
N ARG A 371 6.03 -26.33 3.11
CA ARG A 371 5.06 -27.38 3.52
C ARG A 371 5.67 -28.77 3.53
N PHE A 372 6.76 -28.94 2.80
CA PHE A 372 7.43 -30.22 2.67
C PHE A 372 8.45 -30.38 3.80
N GLU A 373 8.47 -31.56 4.43
CA GLU A 373 9.53 -31.87 5.39
C GLU A 373 10.88 -31.80 4.69
N LYS A 374 11.81 -31.00 5.24
CA LYS A 374 13.12 -30.67 4.64
C LYS A 374 13.05 -29.91 3.31
N GLY A 375 11.90 -29.36 2.96
CA GLY A 375 11.77 -28.45 1.81
C GLY A 375 12.34 -27.06 2.11
N SER A 376 12.38 -26.23 1.09
CA SER A 376 12.92 -24.86 1.18
C SER A 376 12.02 -23.83 0.48
N ILE A 377 12.24 -22.55 0.78
CA ILE A 377 11.62 -21.44 0.07
C ILE A 377 12.65 -20.87 -0.91
N LEU A 378 12.25 -20.68 -2.16
CA LEU A 378 13.05 -20.10 -3.24
C LEU A 378 12.43 -18.77 -3.64
N GLU A 379 13.21 -17.71 -3.73
CA GLU A 379 12.78 -16.40 -4.23
C GLU A 379 13.75 -15.93 -5.33
N ILE A 380 13.21 -15.46 -6.45
CA ILE A 380 13.94 -14.70 -7.46
C ILE A 380 13.42 -13.28 -7.49
N ASP A 381 14.30 -12.28 -7.51
CA ASP A 381 13.99 -10.85 -7.49
C ASP A 381 14.70 -10.16 -8.65
N PHE A 382 13.99 -9.34 -9.43
CA PHE A 382 14.61 -8.58 -10.52
C PHE A 382 15.43 -7.41 -9.96
N ALA A 383 16.69 -7.33 -10.36
CA ALA A 383 17.58 -6.26 -9.95
C ALA A 383 17.18 -4.93 -10.60
N GLN A 384 16.71 -3.95 -9.81
CA GLN A 384 16.39 -2.59 -10.25
C GLN A 384 15.42 -2.53 -11.47
N LEU A 385 14.38 -3.37 -11.49
CA LEU A 385 13.50 -3.56 -12.64
C LEU A 385 12.91 -2.24 -13.18
N GLU A 386 12.45 -1.36 -12.28
CA GLU A 386 11.84 -0.08 -12.68
C GLU A 386 12.86 0.86 -13.35
N PHE A 387 14.13 0.87 -12.89
CA PHE A 387 15.18 1.64 -13.55
C PHE A 387 15.50 1.10 -14.95
N ARG A 388 15.68 -0.22 -15.08
CA ARG A 388 15.92 -0.90 -16.36
C ARG A 388 14.79 -0.65 -17.35
N THR A 389 13.56 -0.69 -16.87
CA THR A 389 12.36 -0.36 -17.65
C THR A 389 12.35 1.09 -18.11
N ALA A 390 12.67 2.04 -17.23
CA ALA A 390 12.75 3.45 -17.60
C ALA A 390 13.85 3.73 -18.61
N VAL A 391 15.03 3.11 -18.45
CA VAL A 391 16.15 3.19 -19.39
C VAL A 391 15.73 2.65 -20.77
N TYR A 392 15.03 1.52 -20.80
CA TYR A 392 14.49 0.97 -22.05
C TYR A 392 13.46 1.92 -22.70
N LEU A 393 12.47 2.39 -21.95
CA LEU A 393 11.41 3.25 -22.48
C LEU A 393 11.95 4.60 -22.98
N ALA A 394 12.95 5.14 -22.31
CA ALA A 394 13.63 6.38 -22.70
C ALA A 394 14.73 6.18 -23.76
N GLN A 395 15.18 4.94 -23.98
CA GLN A 395 16.40 4.61 -24.74
C GLN A 395 17.61 5.41 -24.24
N ASP A 396 17.76 5.49 -22.90
CA ASP A 396 18.81 6.29 -22.27
C ASP A 396 20.16 5.61 -22.38
N LYS A 397 21.06 6.23 -23.15
CA LYS A 397 22.38 5.66 -23.46
C LYS A 397 23.27 5.50 -22.24
N GLN A 398 23.27 6.50 -21.35
CA GLN A 398 24.07 6.44 -20.11
C GLN A 398 23.52 5.38 -19.16
N GLY A 399 22.18 5.27 -19.04
CA GLY A 399 21.54 4.23 -18.26
C GLY A 399 21.86 2.81 -18.76
N MET A 400 21.87 2.61 -20.08
CA MET A 400 22.27 1.33 -20.69
C MET A 400 23.74 0.99 -20.39
N GLU A 401 24.63 1.97 -20.45
CA GLU A 401 26.04 1.80 -20.11
C GLU A 401 26.24 1.47 -18.63
N ASP A 402 25.59 2.21 -17.75
CA ASP A 402 25.64 1.99 -16.31
C ASP A 402 25.15 0.57 -15.92
N ILE A 403 24.05 0.12 -16.52
CA ILE A 403 23.51 -1.24 -16.31
C ILE A 403 24.51 -2.29 -16.81
N LYS A 404 25.08 -2.12 -17.99
CA LYS A 404 26.09 -3.02 -18.56
C LYS A 404 27.34 -3.11 -17.68
N ASN A 405 27.77 -1.98 -17.12
CA ASN A 405 28.92 -1.88 -16.23
C ASN A 405 28.60 -2.23 -14.76
N LYS A 406 27.36 -2.66 -14.47
CA LYS A 406 26.87 -3.03 -13.11
C LYS A 406 27.08 -1.91 -12.09
N ILE A 407 26.89 -0.66 -12.47
CA ILE A 407 27.02 0.50 -11.59
C ILE A 407 25.90 0.46 -10.54
N ASP A 408 26.29 0.57 -9.27
CA ASP A 408 25.33 0.65 -8.14
C ASP A 408 24.73 2.05 -8.05
N VAL A 409 23.55 2.24 -8.63
CA VAL A 409 22.82 3.52 -8.63
C VAL A 409 22.43 3.95 -7.23
N HIS A 410 22.23 3.01 -6.29
CA HIS A 410 21.93 3.34 -4.90
C HIS A 410 23.17 3.91 -4.18
N GLN A 411 24.36 3.34 -4.44
CA GLN A 411 25.59 3.90 -3.92
C GLN A 411 25.87 5.28 -4.52
N TYR A 412 25.72 5.45 -5.83
CA TYR A 412 25.82 6.76 -6.47
C TYR A 412 24.87 7.81 -5.83
N THR A 413 23.67 7.40 -5.50
CA THR A 413 22.71 8.26 -4.78
C THR A 413 23.23 8.61 -3.38
N ALA A 414 23.68 7.60 -2.63
CA ALA A 414 24.20 7.75 -1.27
C ALA A 414 25.36 8.77 -1.20
N ASP A 415 26.28 8.69 -2.14
CA ASP A 415 27.44 9.58 -2.23
C ASP A 415 27.07 11.05 -2.48
N ILE A 416 25.96 11.28 -3.22
CA ILE A 416 25.49 12.65 -3.51
C ILE A 416 24.70 13.24 -2.34
N ILE A 417 23.84 12.44 -1.69
CA ILE A 417 22.96 12.92 -0.62
C ILE A 417 23.67 12.91 0.75
N GLY A 418 24.77 12.17 0.88
CA GLY A 418 25.51 12.04 2.13
C GLY A 418 24.82 11.14 3.17
N VAL A 419 24.18 10.05 2.71
CA VAL A 419 23.49 9.06 3.57
C VAL A 419 24.02 7.65 3.34
N SER A 420 23.57 6.68 4.13
CA SER A 420 23.90 5.28 3.88
C SER A 420 23.28 4.78 2.56
N ARG A 421 23.90 3.75 1.94
CA ARG A 421 23.34 3.09 0.76
C ARG A 421 21.92 2.58 0.99
N GLN A 422 21.62 2.12 2.19
CA GLN A 422 20.29 1.62 2.55
C GLN A 422 19.26 2.75 2.61
N ASP A 423 19.62 3.90 3.17
CA ASP A 423 18.73 5.06 3.23
C ASP A 423 18.54 5.69 1.85
N ALA A 424 19.58 5.67 1.01
CA ALA A 424 19.52 6.16 -0.36
C ALA A 424 18.48 5.43 -1.24
N LYS A 425 18.16 4.16 -0.95
CA LYS A 425 17.16 3.39 -1.70
C LYS A 425 15.80 4.08 -1.81
N ALA A 426 15.37 4.79 -0.76
CA ALA A 426 14.11 5.53 -0.74
C ALA A 426 14.09 6.73 -1.70
N HIS A 427 15.26 7.23 -2.09
CA HIS A 427 15.42 8.44 -2.90
C HIS A 427 15.87 8.16 -4.33
N THR A 428 16.58 7.06 -4.56
CA THR A 428 17.25 6.73 -5.85
C THR A 428 16.31 6.82 -7.04
N PHE A 429 15.10 6.25 -6.94
CA PHE A 429 14.17 6.18 -8.07
C PHE A 429 13.08 7.26 -8.03
N LYS A 430 13.10 8.15 -7.05
CA LYS A 430 12.14 9.26 -6.97
C LYS A 430 12.15 10.18 -8.21
N PRO A 431 13.32 10.48 -8.84
CA PRO A 431 13.36 11.23 -10.09
C PRO A 431 12.70 10.53 -11.28
N LEU A 432 12.72 9.18 -11.32
CA LEU A 432 12.04 8.41 -12.37
C LEU A 432 10.53 8.70 -12.42
N TYR A 433 9.96 9.07 -11.29
CA TYR A 433 8.54 9.38 -11.17
C TYR A 433 8.26 10.88 -11.16
N GLY A 434 9.27 11.69 -11.50
CA GLY A 434 9.16 13.15 -11.50
C GLY A 434 9.09 13.78 -10.11
N GLY A 435 9.56 13.09 -9.08
CA GLY A 435 9.75 13.64 -7.74
C GLY A 435 10.87 14.65 -7.75
N VAL A 436 10.54 15.92 -7.42
CA VAL A 436 11.52 17.04 -7.37
C VAL A 436 11.48 17.76 -6.02
N THR A 437 10.72 17.24 -5.06
CA THR A 437 10.52 17.83 -3.73
C THR A 437 11.28 17.06 -2.67
N GLY A 438 11.92 17.77 -1.74
CA GLY A 438 12.69 17.19 -0.65
C GLY A 438 13.58 18.22 0.01
N THR A 439 14.60 17.75 0.74
CA THR A 439 15.70 18.58 1.26
C THR A 439 16.51 19.17 0.11
N GLU A 440 17.39 20.13 0.38
CA GLU A 440 18.24 20.72 -0.67
C GLU A 440 19.19 19.68 -1.27
N ASP A 441 19.70 18.74 -0.46
CA ASP A 441 20.55 17.66 -0.94
C ASP A 441 19.79 16.67 -1.82
N GLU A 442 18.55 16.32 -1.46
CA GLU A 442 17.67 15.51 -2.30
C GLU A 442 17.36 16.19 -3.63
N LYS A 443 17.03 17.48 -3.62
CA LYS A 443 16.80 18.26 -4.86
C LYS A 443 18.04 18.32 -5.74
N ARG A 444 19.22 18.53 -5.11
CA ARG A 444 20.52 18.49 -5.82
C ARG A 444 20.75 17.13 -6.47
N TYR A 445 20.44 16.04 -5.77
CA TYR A 445 20.50 14.69 -6.33
C TYR A 445 19.54 14.52 -7.53
N TYR A 446 18.27 14.96 -7.40
CA TYR A 446 17.29 14.81 -8.49
C TYR A 446 17.72 15.56 -9.74
N THR A 447 18.32 16.73 -9.60
CA THR A 447 18.89 17.49 -10.69
C THR A 447 20.04 16.73 -11.35
N LYS A 448 21.02 16.27 -10.55
CA LYS A 448 22.16 15.48 -11.05
C LYS A 448 21.75 14.16 -11.71
N PHE A 449 20.72 13.49 -11.16
CA PHE A 449 20.16 12.30 -11.78
C PHE A 449 19.65 12.57 -13.19
N LEU A 450 18.85 13.61 -13.37
CA LEU A 450 18.31 13.99 -14.69
C LEU A 450 19.36 14.61 -15.63
N GLU A 451 20.45 15.16 -15.10
CA GLU A 451 21.61 15.59 -15.89
C GLU A 451 22.44 14.39 -16.37
N LYS A 452 22.58 13.36 -15.55
CA LYS A 452 23.25 12.11 -15.91
C LYS A 452 22.44 11.31 -16.95
N TYR A 453 21.15 11.09 -16.68
CA TYR A 453 20.24 10.34 -17.54
C TYR A 453 19.38 11.29 -18.37
N LYS A 454 20.01 11.92 -19.36
CA LYS A 454 19.41 13.01 -20.16
C LYS A 454 18.24 12.55 -21.00
N ASP A 455 18.31 11.32 -21.53
CA ASP A 455 17.27 10.78 -22.40
C ASP A 455 15.99 10.46 -21.58
N ILE A 456 16.11 10.08 -20.30
CA ILE A 456 14.96 9.96 -19.38
C ILE A 456 14.26 11.32 -19.21
N LYS A 457 15.02 12.41 -19.08
CA LYS A 457 14.43 13.75 -18.98
C LYS A 457 13.66 14.14 -20.26
N VAL A 458 14.28 13.93 -21.42
CA VAL A 458 13.64 14.17 -22.72
C VAL A 458 12.38 13.33 -22.88
N TRP A 459 12.46 12.05 -22.51
CA TRP A 459 11.30 11.15 -22.53
C TRP A 459 10.17 11.62 -21.60
N HIS A 460 10.48 12.11 -20.40
CA HIS A 460 9.49 12.67 -19.49
C HIS A 460 8.74 13.88 -20.10
N ASP A 461 9.45 14.76 -20.79
CA ASP A 461 8.87 15.94 -21.45
C ASP A 461 8.00 15.53 -22.64
N LYS A 462 8.42 14.52 -23.39
CA LYS A 462 7.65 13.89 -24.46
C LYS A 462 6.35 13.28 -23.93
N LEU A 463 6.41 12.46 -22.86
CA LEU A 463 5.23 11.86 -22.23
C LEU A 463 4.21 12.91 -21.80
N GLN A 464 4.66 13.99 -21.17
CA GLN A 464 3.76 15.07 -20.75
C GLN A 464 3.09 15.75 -21.96
N SER A 465 3.85 15.99 -23.03
CA SER A 465 3.34 16.58 -24.26
C SER A 465 2.31 15.66 -24.96
N GLU A 466 2.59 14.36 -25.01
CA GLU A 466 1.67 13.34 -25.54
C GLU A 466 0.39 13.26 -24.69
N ALA A 467 0.51 13.21 -23.37
CA ALA A 467 -0.66 13.17 -22.47
C ALA A 467 -1.54 14.41 -22.61
N ILE A 468 -0.95 15.60 -22.80
CA ILE A 468 -1.70 16.84 -23.02
C ILE A 468 -2.40 16.81 -24.39
N ARG A 469 -1.70 16.38 -25.45
CA ARG A 469 -2.19 16.40 -26.83
C ARG A 469 -3.21 15.31 -27.08
N PHE A 470 -2.91 14.06 -26.70
CA PHE A 470 -3.72 12.88 -27.04
C PHE A 470 -4.61 12.42 -25.89
N LYS A 471 -4.49 13.04 -24.71
CA LYS A 471 -5.21 12.68 -23.48
C LYS A 471 -4.97 11.22 -23.05
N GLN A 472 -3.89 10.62 -23.52
CA GLN A 472 -3.48 9.25 -23.18
C GLN A 472 -1.98 9.06 -23.42
N ILE A 473 -1.45 7.99 -22.85
CA ILE A 473 -0.10 7.45 -23.08
C ILE A 473 -0.24 6.00 -23.47
N LYS A 474 0.60 5.53 -24.37
CA LYS A 474 0.66 4.14 -24.83
C LYS A 474 2.02 3.53 -24.55
N LEU A 475 2.05 2.31 -24.04
CA LEU A 475 3.25 1.50 -23.86
C LEU A 475 3.58 0.69 -25.12
N PRO A 476 4.83 0.21 -25.27
CA PRO A 476 5.20 -0.70 -26.36
C PRO A 476 4.37 -2.00 -26.38
N THR A 477 3.90 -2.49 -25.22
CA THR A 477 3.00 -3.64 -25.11
C THR A 477 1.57 -3.38 -25.58
N GLY A 478 1.28 -2.17 -26.03
CA GLY A 478 -0.07 -1.74 -26.40
C GLY A 478 -0.93 -1.28 -25.23
N ARG A 479 -0.48 -1.47 -23.97
CA ARG A 479 -1.19 -0.96 -22.79
C ARG A 479 -1.31 0.56 -22.84
N GLU A 480 -2.47 1.09 -22.50
CA GLU A 480 -2.75 2.52 -22.57
C GLU A 480 -3.20 3.07 -21.20
N TYR A 481 -2.85 4.34 -20.95
CA TYR A 481 -3.30 5.09 -19.78
C TYR A 481 -3.96 6.39 -20.23
N SER A 482 -5.20 6.60 -19.83
CA SER A 482 -5.99 7.78 -20.20
C SER A 482 -5.84 8.89 -19.16
N PHE A 483 -5.62 10.12 -19.66
CA PHE A 483 -5.52 11.35 -18.87
C PHE A 483 -6.43 12.44 -19.46
N PRO A 484 -7.76 12.29 -19.41
CA PRO A 484 -8.69 13.15 -20.13
C PRO A 484 -8.59 14.64 -19.75
N TYR A 485 -8.10 14.93 -18.54
CA TYR A 485 -7.94 16.30 -18.03
C TYR A 485 -6.47 16.72 -17.94
N ALA A 486 -5.58 16.10 -18.73
CA ALA A 486 -4.18 16.52 -18.80
C ALA A 486 -4.05 17.88 -19.47
N GLU A 487 -3.46 18.84 -18.77
CA GLU A 487 -3.29 20.22 -19.23
C GLU A 487 -1.91 20.75 -18.79
N ARG A 488 -1.40 21.74 -19.52
CA ARG A 488 -0.16 22.44 -19.14
C ARG A 488 -0.40 23.28 -17.89
N THR A 489 0.52 23.22 -16.95
CA THR A 489 0.46 24.06 -15.75
C THR A 489 1.15 25.40 -15.97
N PRO A 490 0.75 26.51 -15.29
CA PRO A 490 1.36 27.84 -15.45
C PRO A 490 2.88 27.89 -15.17
N TRP A 491 3.37 26.98 -14.33
CA TRP A 491 4.79 26.89 -13.94
C TRP A 491 5.58 25.87 -14.74
N GLY A 492 5.07 25.43 -15.90
CA GLY A 492 5.64 24.37 -16.70
C GLY A 492 5.21 22.95 -16.24
N GLY A 493 5.39 21.96 -17.09
CA GLY A 493 4.92 20.61 -16.86
C GLY A 493 3.42 20.42 -17.14
N SER A 494 2.81 19.39 -16.52
CA SER A 494 1.40 19.03 -16.75
C SER A 494 0.68 18.68 -15.45
N THR A 495 -0.65 18.84 -15.46
CA THR A 495 -1.51 18.16 -14.50
C THR A 495 -1.25 16.64 -14.61
N TYR A 496 -1.34 15.90 -13.50
CA TYR A 496 -0.96 14.47 -13.43
C TYR A 496 0.52 14.17 -13.73
N GLY A 497 1.43 15.17 -13.66
CA GLY A 497 2.82 15.00 -14.08
C GLY A 497 3.54 13.79 -13.46
N THR A 498 3.29 13.48 -12.18
CA THR A 498 3.83 12.29 -11.52
C THR A 498 3.23 10.99 -12.06
N GLN A 499 1.91 10.92 -12.25
CA GLN A 499 1.24 9.74 -12.80
C GLN A 499 1.66 9.48 -14.24
N ILE A 500 1.78 10.53 -15.05
CA ILE A 500 2.21 10.47 -16.45
C ILE A 500 3.59 9.82 -16.57
N LYS A 501 4.52 10.13 -15.67
CA LYS A 501 5.87 9.57 -15.66
C LYS A 501 5.95 8.19 -15.01
N ASN A 502 5.16 7.97 -13.94
CA ASN A 502 5.20 6.74 -13.15
C ASN A 502 4.48 5.56 -13.83
N TYR A 503 3.26 5.78 -14.38
CA TYR A 503 2.43 4.70 -14.89
C TYR A 503 3.10 3.86 -15.98
N PRO A 504 3.83 4.45 -16.96
CA PRO A 504 4.55 3.66 -17.95
C PRO A 504 5.62 2.75 -17.34
N VAL A 505 6.41 3.27 -16.41
CA VAL A 505 7.49 2.50 -15.76
C VAL A 505 6.91 1.35 -14.93
N GLN A 506 5.97 1.65 -14.04
CA GLN A 506 5.35 0.63 -13.19
C GLN A 506 4.55 -0.38 -14.00
N GLY A 507 3.79 0.08 -15.00
CA GLY A 507 2.98 -0.81 -15.84
C GLY A 507 3.84 -1.79 -16.61
N PHE A 508 4.86 -1.32 -17.29
CA PHE A 508 5.71 -2.23 -18.07
C PHE A 508 6.53 -3.16 -17.16
N ALA A 509 7.12 -2.64 -16.06
CA ALA A 509 7.89 -3.44 -15.12
C ALA A 509 7.04 -4.53 -14.45
N THR A 510 5.98 -4.13 -13.76
CA THR A 510 5.28 -5.03 -12.82
C THR A 510 3.96 -5.60 -13.35
N ALA A 511 3.40 -5.04 -14.43
CA ALA A 511 2.18 -5.56 -15.04
C ALA A 511 2.39 -6.26 -16.39
N ASP A 512 3.60 -6.19 -16.96
CA ASP A 512 3.92 -6.91 -18.20
C ASP A 512 5.13 -7.84 -18.00
N ILE A 513 6.31 -7.36 -17.53
CA ILE A 513 7.53 -8.19 -17.37
C ILE A 513 7.36 -9.28 -16.30
N VAL A 514 6.93 -8.94 -15.08
CA VAL A 514 6.80 -9.92 -13.99
C VAL A 514 5.76 -11.00 -14.31
N PRO A 515 4.55 -10.68 -14.84
CA PRO A 515 3.61 -11.69 -15.29
C PRO A 515 4.19 -12.64 -16.35
N LEU A 516 4.95 -12.15 -17.32
CA LEU A 516 5.62 -13.00 -18.32
C LEU A 516 6.62 -13.96 -17.67
N ALA A 517 7.42 -13.48 -16.71
CA ALA A 517 8.31 -14.36 -15.94
C ALA A 517 7.55 -15.46 -15.20
N CYS A 518 6.46 -15.09 -14.50
CA CYS A 518 5.60 -16.08 -13.82
C CYS A 518 5.02 -17.12 -14.78
N ILE A 519 4.55 -16.70 -15.96
CA ILE A 519 4.01 -17.59 -17.00
C ILE A 519 5.10 -18.54 -17.51
N ASN A 520 6.30 -18.04 -17.80
CA ASN A 520 7.43 -18.84 -18.29
C ASN A 520 7.87 -19.87 -17.24
N ILE A 521 8.08 -19.44 -16.00
CA ILE A 521 8.43 -20.33 -14.88
C ILE A 521 7.36 -21.42 -14.72
N TYR A 522 6.09 -21.05 -14.70
CA TYR A 522 4.98 -21.99 -14.56
C TYR A 522 4.97 -23.03 -15.68
N LYS A 523 5.16 -22.63 -16.95
CA LYS A 523 5.24 -23.53 -18.10
C LYS A 523 6.41 -24.50 -17.95
N LEU A 524 7.60 -24.01 -17.59
CA LEU A 524 8.79 -24.87 -17.36
C LEU A 524 8.56 -25.86 -16.22
N MET A 525 7.91 -25.45 -15.12
CA MET A 525 7.56 -26.35 -14.02
C MET A 525 6.61 -27.46 -14.48
N GLN A 526 5.60 -27.15 -15.31
CA GLN A 526 4.67 -28.14 -15.86
C GLN A 526 5.37 -29.10 -16.82
N GLU A 527 6.25 -28.63 -17.70
CA GLU A 527 7.03 -29.42 -18.64
C GLU A 527 7.96 -30.40 -17.94
N GLN A 528 8.64 -29.95 -16.89
CA GLN A 528 9.56 -30.76 -16.10
C GLN A 528 8.86 -31.61 -15.03
N LYS A 529 7.54 -31.43 -14.84
CA LYS A 529 6.70 -32.18 -13.89
C LYS A 529 7.23 -32.14 -12.45
N VAL A 530 7.78 -31.02 -12.02
CA VAL A 530 8.27 -30.84 -10.65
C VAL A 530 7.12 -30.88 -9.64
N LYS A 531 7.42 -31.30 -8.41
CA LYS A 531 6.49 -31.30 -7.27
C LYS A 531 6.45 -29.96 -6.52
N SER A 532 7.48 -29.16 -6.69
CA SER A 532 7.58 -27.79 -6.16
C SER A 532 6.43 -26.92 -6.65
N LEU A 533 6.07 -25.90 -5.88
CA LEU A 533 4.86 -25.11 -6.11
C LEU A 533 5.17 -23.60 -6.16
N LEU A 534 4.62 -22.87 -7.12
CA LEU A 534 4.55 -21.43 -7.03
C LEU A 534 3.53 -21.04 -5.94
N VAL A 535 3.91 -20.12 -5.04
CA VAL A 535 3.08 -19.76 -3.89
C VAL A 535 2.84 -18.26 -3.77
N ASN A 536 3.72 -17.41 -4.31
CA ASN A 536 3.56 -15.97 -4.21
C ASN A 536 4.34 -15.22 -5.30
N THR A 537 3.92 -13.98 -5.55
CA THR A 537 4.69 -12.99 -6.31
C THR A 537 4.52 -11.63 -5.62
N VAL A 538 5.60 -10.91 -5.35
CA VAL A 538 5.59 -9.65 -4.59
C VAL A 538 6.41 -8.60 -5.31
N HIS A 539 5.74 -7.58 -5.86
CA HIS A 539 6.36 -6.51 -6.66
C HIS A 539 7.10 -7.06 -7.88
N ASP A 540 8.42 -7.25 -7.75
CA ASP A 540 9.36 -7.73 -8.76
C ASP A 540 9.98 -9.10 -8.40
N SER A 541 9.47 -9.75 -7.33
CA SER A 541 9.94 -11.08 -6.93
C SER A 541 8.88 -12.18 -7.15
N ILE A 542 9.34 -13.43 -7.32
CA ILE A 542 8.54 -14.63 -7.48
C ILE A 542 9.02 -15.67 -6.47
N VAL A 543 8.08 -16.31 -5.76
CA VAL A 543 8.37 -17.20 -4.64
C VAL A 543 7.80 -18.59 -4.89
N ALA A 544 8.62 -19.62 -4.64
CA ALA A 544 8.21 -21.02 -4.68
C ALA A 544 8.47 -21.73 -3.36
N ASP A 545 7.64 -22.72 -3.10
CA ASP A 545 7.78 -23.74 -2.07
C ASP A 545 8.40 -24.98 -2.72
N VAL A 546 9.65 -25.27 -2.39
CA VAL A 546 10.49 -26.24 -3.10
C VAL A 546 10.44 -27.62 -2.42
N TYR A 547 10.14 -28.63 -3.22
CA TYR A 547 10.17 -30.02 -2.78
C TYR A 547 11.62 -30.48 -2.58
N PRO A 548 11.94 -31.27 -1.53
CA PRO A 548 13.29 -31.73 -1.25
C PRO A 548 13.92 -32.48 -2.44
N GLY A 549 15.12 -32.06 -2.82
CA GLY A 549 15.85 -32.60 -3.97
C GLY A 549 15.53 -31.96 -5.31
N GLU A 550 14.63 -30.97 -5.36
CA GLU A 550 14.35 -30.20 -6.57
C GLU A 550 15.02 -28.79 -6.57
N GLU A 551 15.87 -28.48 -5.60
CA GLU A 551 16.49 -27.15 -5.42
C GLU A 551 17.26 -26.70 -6.67
N ASP A 552 18.08 -27.58 -7.23
CA ASP A 552 18.88 -27.29 -8.44
C ASP A 552 18.02 -27.14 -9.69
N VAL A 553 17.00 -27.99 -9.82
CA VAL A 553 16.07 -27.94 -10.94
C VAL A 553 15.24 -26.67 -10.90
N MET A 554 14.70 -26.34 -9.73
CA MET A 554 13.92 -25.10 -9.52
C MET A 554 14.77 -23.86 -9.72
N SER A 555 16.02 -23.87 -9.28
CA SER A 555 16.97 -22.76 -9.51
C SER A 555 17.19 -22.52 -11.01
N LYS A 556 17.35 -23.60 -11.81
CA LYS A 556 17.47 -23.52 -13.27
C LYS A 556 16.19 -23.03 -13.92
N ILE A 557 15.02 -23.55 -13.51
CA ILE A 557 13.71 -23.11 -14.01
C ILE A 557 13.50 -21.62 -13.76
N PHE A 558 13.82 -21.12 -12.57
CA PHE A 558 13.65 -19.72 -12.21
C PHE A 558 14.58 -18.81 -13.01
N LYS A 559 15.87 -19.16 -13.13
CA LYS A 559 16.83 -18.43 -13.96
C LYS A 559 16.42 -18.43 -15.43
N GLN A 560 16.00 -19.57 -15.97
CA GLN A 560 15.58 -19.68 -17.36
C GLN A 560 14.27 -18.92 -17.61
N GLY A 561 13.25 -19.08 -16.78
CA GLY A 561 11.95 -18.42 -16.95
C GLY A 561 12.02 -16.89 -16.88
N THR A 562 12.95 -16.35 -16.08
CA THR A 562 13.21 -14.91 -16.06
C THR A 562 14.04 -14.45 -17.27
N ALA A 563 14.99 -15.23 -17.76
CA ALA A 563 15.75 -14.96 -18.98
C ALA A 563 14.84 -14.99 -20.21
N ASP A 564 13.86 -15.90 -20.26
CA ASP A 564 12.90 -16.04 -21.35
C ASP A 564 11.88 -14.89 -21.45
N VAL A 565 11.91 -13.92 -20.53
CA VAL A 565 11.06 -12.72 -20.61
C VAL A 565 11.37 -11.90 -21.86
N ILE A 566 12.66 -11.76 -22.22
CA ILE A 566 13.05 -10.99 -23.41
C ILE A 566 12.53 -11.66 -24.70
N PRO A 567 12.73 -12.96 -24.94
CA PRO A 567 12.07 -13.68 -26.03
C PRO A 567 10.53 -13.60 -25.99
N ALA A 568 9.93 -13.69 -24.81
CA ALA A 568 8.48 -13.57 -24.68
C ALA A 568 7.96 -12.18 -25.07
N LEU A 569 8.65 -11.10 -24.69
CA LEU A 569 8.31 -9.73 -25.14
C LEU A 569 8.35 -9.61 -26.68
N LYS A 570 9.33 -10.25 -27.31
CA LYS A 570 9.39 -10.32 -28.78
C LYS A 570 8.21 -11.11 -29.36
N GLN A 571 7.90 -12.25 -28.79
CA GLN A 571 6.83 -13.13 -29.27
C GLN A 571 5.43 -12.52 -29.08
N TYR A 572 5.14 -11.97 -27.90
CA TYR A 572 3.80 -11.43 -27.59
C TYR A 572 3.55 -10.06 -28.22
N TYR A 573 4.58 -9.20 -28.25
CA TYR A 573 4.41 -7.76 -28.55
C TYR A 573 5.30 -7.25 -29.67
N ASN A 574 6.15 -8.11 -30.25
CA ASN A 574 7.19 -7.72 -31.23
C ASN A 574 8.15 -6.63 -30.69
N ILE A 575 8.46 -6.69 -29.38
CA ILE A 575 9.35 -5.77 -28.70
C ILE A 575 10.78 -6.32 -28.71
N ASP A 576 11.74 -5.52 -29.19
CA ASP A 576 13.18 -5.78 -29.03
C ASP A 576 13.67 -5.08 -27.76
N PHE A 577 13.63 -5.83 -26.64
CA PHE A 577 14.05 -5.32 -25.34
C PHE A 577 15.58 -5.44 -25.20
N ASN A 578 16.29 -4.31 -25.31
CA ASN A 578 17.75 -4.24 -25.42
C ASN A 578 18.48 -3.94 -24.09
N VAL A 579 17.80 -4.06 -22.95
CA VAL A 579 18.38 -3.85 -21.62
C VAL A 579 18.44 -5.19 -20.88
N PRO A 580 19.57 -5.61 -20.30
CA PRO A 580 19.65 -6.83 -19.52
C PRO A 580 18.66 -6.84 -18.34
N LEU A 581 18.04 -7.99 -18.06
CA LEU A 581 17.18 -8.23 -16.90
C LEU A 581 17.91 -9.15 -15.93
N ASP A 582 18.78 -8.58 -15.09
CA ASP A 582 19.48 -9.36 -14.06
C ASP A 582 18.54 -9.69 -12.90
N THR A 583 18.80 -10.82 -12.27
CA THR A 583 18.00 -11.32 -11.15
C THR A 583 18.88 -11.86 -10.03
N ASP A 584 18.41 -11.72 -8.79
CA ASP A 584 19.01 -12.30 -7.59
C ASP A 584 18.16 -13.50 -7.16
N LEU A 585 18.76 -14.69 -7.12
CA LEU A 585 18.11 -15.92 -6.69
C LEU A 585 18.56 -16.28 -5.28
N LYS A 586 17.61 -16.56 -4.40
CA LYS A 586 17.84 -16.90 -2.99
C LYS A 586 17.05 -18.13 -2.60
N ILE A 587 17.62 -18.94 -1.71
CA ILE A 587 16.99 -20.10 -1.13
C ILE A 587 17.20 -20.14 0.38
N GLY A 588 16.23 -20.65 1.12
CA GLY A 588 16.33 -20.76 2.57
C GLY A 588 15.26 -21.64 3.19
N TYR A 589 15.43 -21.95 4.47
CA TYR A 589 14.42 -22.69 5.24
C TYR A 589 13.12 -21.89 5.41
N ASP A 590 13.24 -20.58 5.58
CA ASP A 590 12.11 -19.64 5.66
C ASP A 590 12.33 -18.45 4.72
N TRP A 591 11.29 -17.66 4.51
CA TRP A 591 11.33 -16.54 3.55
C TRP A 591 12.12 -15.31 4.04
N LEU A 592 12.57 -15.28 5.30
CA LEU A 592 13.42 -14.20 5.84
C LEU A 592 14.89 -14.52 5.76
N ASN A 593 15.26 -15.75 6.15
CA ASN A 593 16.64 -16.20 6.26
C ASN A 593 17.02 -17.02 5.01
N MET A 594 17.31 -16.28 3.94
CA MET A 594 17.65 -16.85 2.63
C MET A 594 19.08 -16.49 2.25
N GLU A 595 19.75 -17.41 1.57
CA GLU A 595 21.11 -17.28 1.03
C GLU A 595 21.07 -17.19 -0.49
N GLU A 596 22.02 -16.47 -1.08
CA GLU A 596 22.13 -16.36 -2.54
C GLU A 596 22.58 -17.68 -3.16
N VAL A 597 21.87 -18.10 -4.20
CA VAL A 597 22.25 -19.26 -5.02
C VAL A 597 23.26 -18.78 -6.05
N LYS A 598 24.51 -19.22 -5.89
CA LYS A 598 25.63 -18.88 -6.78
C LYS A 598 25.48 -19.48 -8.20
#